data_a33156dd6dd7ce82a1256f498460f5e9
#
_entry.id   a33156dd6dd7ce82a1256f498460f5e9
#
_cell.length_a   1.000
_cell.length_b   1.000
_cell.length_c   1.000
_cell.angle_alpha   90.00
_cell.angle_beta   90.00
_cell.angle_gamma   90.00
#
_symmetry.space_group_name_H-M   'P 1'
#
loop_
_entity.id
_entity.type
_entity.pdbx_description
1 polymer ?
#
loop_
_entity_poly.entity_id
_entity_poly.type
_entity_poly.pdbx_seq_one_letter_code
_entity_poly.pdbx_strand_id
1 'polypeptide(L)'
;MQNLKYNKRIAISSDLKGLKRCLELAGEIQNLMQLDSNTSFAVQTVLIESVNNSIMHGNKYNKDLEIIITVKINNEVIFIEVEDQGEGFELDKIPSPIDRGNIGLENGRGIFFIRKFSDSFKTVGKGNIVNIIINR
;
A
#
# COMPACT_ATOMS: atom_id res chain seq x y z
N MET A 1 -4.76 14.91 9.93
CA MET A 1 -3.49 14.76 10.67
C MET A 1 -2.84 16.13 10.88
N GLN A 2 -2.30 16.34 12.06
CA GLN A 2 -1.61 17.58 12.42
C GLN A 2 -0.11 17.35 12.54
N ASN A 3 0.66 18.44 12.42
CA ASN A 3 2.12 18.43 12.59
C ASN A 3 2.83 17.50 11.61
N LEU A 4 2.44 17.58 10.34
CA LEU A 4 3.05 16.74 9.30
C LEU A 4 4.51 17.07 9.11
N LYS A 5 5.35 16.05 9.13
CA LYS A 5 6.77 16.10 8.79
C LYS A 5 7.02 15.72 7.35
N TYR A 6 6.06 15.00 6.75
CA TYR A 6 6.11 14.59 5.37
C TYR A 6 4.69 14.51 4.83
N ASN A 7 4.47 14.98 3.61
CA ASN A 7 3.17 14.93 2.96
C ASN A 7 3.40 14.88 1.45
N LYS A 8 3.03 13.77 0.83
CA LYS A 8 3.19 13.61 -0.61
C LYS A 8 2.05 12.83 -1.22
N ARG A 9 1.65 13.24 -2.40
CA ARG A 9 0.63 12.58 -3.21
C ARG A 9 1.17 12.44 -4.62
N ILE A 10 1.19 11.21 -5.15
CA ILE A 10 1.64 10.93 -6.50
C ILE A 10 0.64 10.05 -7.22
N ALA A 11 0.60 10.16 -8.54
CA ALA A 11 -0.14 9.26 -9.42
C ALA A 11 0.88 8.41 -10.17
N ILE A 12 0.66 7.11 -10.19
CA ILE A 12 1.51 6.15 -10.90
C ILE A 12 0.68 5.36 -11.90
N SER A 13 1.33 4.82 -12.92
CA SER A 13 0.66 3.92 -13.87
C SER A 13 0.46 2.54 -13.24
N SER A 14 -0.56 1.82 -13.72
CA SER A 14 -0.95 0.51 -13.18
C SER A 14 -0.17 -0.60 -13.86
N ASP A 15 1.16 -0.54 -13.78
CA ASP A 15 2.08 -1.46 -14.42
C ASP A 15 3.43 -1.49 -13.69
N LEU A 16 4.42 -2.16 -14.26
CA LEU A 16 5.76 -2.25 -13.67
C LEU A 16 6.44 -0.90 -13.49
N LYS A 17 6.20 0.06 -14.40
CA LYS A 17 6.77 1.40 -14.27
C LYS A 17 6.22 2.09 -13.03
N GLY A 18 4.93 1.93 -12.78
CA GLY A 18 4.29 2.46 -11.58
C GLY A 18 4.84 1.83 -10.31
N LEU A 19 5.03 0.52 -10.33
CA LEU A 19 5.62 -0.18 -9.19
C LEU A 19 7.05 0.31 -8.92
N LYS A 20 7.84 0.54 -9.97
CA LYS A 20 9.19 1.11 -9.81
C LYS A 20 9.13 2.49 -9.17
N ARG A 21 8.18 3.32 -9.59
CA ARG A 21 7.99 4.65 -8.99
C ARG A 21 7.61 4.54 -7.51
N CYS A 22 6.82 3.55 -7.16
CA CYS A 22 6.47 3.27 -5.77
C CYS A 22 7.72 2.93 -4.93
N LEU A 23 8.63 2.13 -5.47
CA LEU A 23 9.89 1.81 -4.81
C LEU A 23 10.76 3.05 -4.61
N GLU A 24 10.81 3.93 -5.60
CA GLU A 24 11.52 5.20 -5.48
C GLU A 24 10.93 6.07 -4.36
N LEU A 25 9.60 6.11 -4.25
CA LEU A 25 8.92 6.83 -3.19
C LEU A 25 9.32 6.28 -1.81
N ALA A 26 9.36 4.97 -1.66
CA ALA A 26 9.77 4.34 -0.39
C ALA A 26 11.21 4.75 -0.02
N GLY A 27 12.11 4.79 -0.99
CA GLY A 27 13.49 5.24 -0.78
C GLY A 27 13.57 6.72 -0.39
N GLU A 28 12.77 7.55 -1.04
CA GLU A 28 12.67 8.98 -0.70
C GLU A 28 12.21 9.20 0.73
N ILE A 29 11.17 8.46 1.15
CA ILE A 29 10.66 8.52 2.52
C ILE A 29 11.77 8.14 3.51
N GLN A 30 12.49 7.06 3.23
CA GLN A 30 13.58 6.60 4.10
C GLN A 30 14.67 7.68 4.24
N ASN A 31 15.05 8.28 3.13
CA ASN A 31 16.11 9.31 3.14
C ASN A 31 15.69 10.56 3.88
N LEU A 32 14.45 11.01 3.69
CA LEU A 32 13.98 12.26 4.30
C LEU A 32 13.58 12.10 5.76
N MET A 33 12.99 10.96 6.11
CA MET A 33 12.45 10.74 7.44
C MET A 33 13.39 10.00 8.38
N GLN A 34 14.47 9.41 7.86
CA GLN A 34 15.45 8.68 8.65
C GLN A 34 14.79 7.63 9.54
N LEU A 35 13.90 6.84 8.94
CA LEU A 35 13.18 5.79 9.67
C LEU A 35 14.14 4.68 10.10
N ASP A 36 13.86 4.05 11.24
CA ASP A 36 14.63 2.86 11.62
C ASP A 36 14.38 1.72 10.64
N SER A 37 15.22 0.68 10.70
CA SER A 37 15.18 -0.43 9.74
C SER A 37 13.83 -1.14 9.72
N ASN A 38 13.24 -1.38 10.88
CA ASN A 38 11.98 -2.09 10.98
C ASN A 38 10.83 -1.27 10.39
N THR A 39 10.77 0.02 10.73
CA THR A 39 9.74 0.91 10.21
C THR A 39 9.89 1.11 8.72
N SER A 40 11.11 1.29 8.24
CA SER A 40 11.40 1.42 6.81
C SER A 40 10.95 0.19 6.03
N PHE A 41 11.25 -0.99 6.55
CA PHE A 41 10.84 -2.25 5.91
C PHE A 41 9.32 -2.37 5.88
N ALA A 42 8.64 -2.00 6.97
CA ALA A 42 7.18 -2.02 7.04
C ALA A 42 6.56 -1.09 5.99
N VAL A 43 7.06 0.15 5.87
CA VAL A 43 6.57 1.12 4.89
C VAL A 43 6.75 0.60 3.47
N GLN A 44 7.96 0.10 3.16
CA GLN A 44 8.25 -0.42 1.84
C GLN A 44 7.34 -1.60 1.49
N THR A 45 7.20 -2.55 2.40
CA THR A 45 6.39 -3.75 2.20
C THR A 45 4.92 -3.39 1.98
N VAL A 46 4.38 -2.54 2.83
CA VAL A 46 2.97 -2.13 2.75
C VAL A 46 2.70 -1.38 1.44
N LEU A 47 3.60 -0.48 1.03
CA LEU A 47 3.46 0.24 -0.24
C LEU A 47 3.47 -0.72 -1.43
N ILE A 48 4.45 -1.61 -1.49
CA ILE A 48 4.58 -2.56 -2.62
C ILE A 48 3.36 -3.47 -2.70
N GLU A 49 2.96 -4.05 -1.58
CA GLU A 49 1.86 -5.01 -1.57
C GLU A 49 0.52 -4.34 -1.87
N SER A 50 0.31 -3.12 -1.37
CA SER A 50 -0.91 -2.36 -1.64
C SER A 50 -0.99 -1.95 -3.11
N VAL A 51 0.12 -1.51 -3.70
CA VAL A 51 0.17 -1.16 -5.13
C VAL A 51 -0.05 -2.39 -5.99
N ASN A 52 0.57 -3.52 -5.64
CA ASN A 52 0.35 -4.78 -6.38
C ASN A 52 -1.13 -5.18 -6.35
N ASN A 53 -1.79 -5.07 -5.20
CA ASN A 53 -3.21 -5.37 -5.10
C ASN A 53 -4.04 -4.43 -5.96
N SER A 54 -3.69 -3.14 -6.00
CA SER A 54 -4.39 -2.18 -6.85
C SER A 54 -4.19 -2.47 -8.33
N ILE A 55 -3.00 -2.91 -8.73
CA ILE A 55 -2.73 -3.32 -10.11
C ILE A 55 -3.56 -4.57 -10.48
N MET A 56 -3.53 -5.59 -9.64
CA MET A 56 -4.12 -6.90 -9.94
C MET A 56 -5.64 -6.90 -9.78
N HIS A 57 -6.12 -6.43 -8.63
CA HIS A 57 -7.52 -6.56 -8.24
C HIS A 57 -8.32 -5.29 -8.48
N GLY A 58 -7.70 -4.13 -8.32
CA GLY A 58 -8.34 -2.84 -8.55
C GLY A 58 -8.46 -2.53 -10.04
N ASN A 59 -7.36 -2.17 -10.65
CA ASN A 59 -7.30 -1.78 -12.06
C ASN A 59 -7.22 -2.96 -13.02
N LYS A 60 -7.07 -4.17 -12.53
CA LYS A 60 -7.07 -5.42 -13.31
C LYS A 60 -6.09 -5.37 -14.48
N TYR A 61 -4.85 -4.95 -14.18
CA TYR A 61 -3.76 -4.85 -15.13
C TYR A 61 -3.99 -3.84 -16.26
N ASN A 62 -4.98 -2.94 -16.14
CA ASN A 62 -5.20 -1.91 -17.15
C ASN A 62 -4.20 -0.78 -16.95
N LYS A 63 -3.17 -0.76 -17.80
CA LYS A 63 -2.08 0.22 -17.70
C LYS A 63 -2.52 1.67 -18.00
N ASP A 64 -3.70 1.85 -18.59
CA ASP A 64 -4.24 3.18 -18.87
C ASP A 64 -4.90 3.80 -17.64
N LEU A 65 -5.10 3.02 -16.58
CA LEU A 65 -5.61 3.50 -15.31
C LEU A 65 -4.45 3.85 -14.38
N GLU A 66 -4.73 4.76 -13.45
CA GLU A 66 -3.73 5.22 -12.49
C GLU A 66 -3.99 4.69 -11.10
N ILE A 67 -2.93 4.71 -10.29
CA ILE A 67 -2.99 4.45 -8.86
C ILE A 67 -2.48 5.71 -8.17
N ILE A 68 -3.24 6.23 -7.21
CA ILE A 68 -2.87 7.42 -6.46
C ILE A 68 -2.40 7.00 -5.09
N ILE A 69 -1.18 7.42 -4.74
CA ILE A 69 -0.58 7.11 -3.45
C ILE A 69 -0.44 8.42 -2.68
N THR A 70 -0.97 8.43 -1.45
CA THR A 70 -0.81 9.55 -0.53
C THR A 70 -0.08 9.04 0.70
N VAL A 71 0.97 9.74 1.12
CA VAL A 71 1.71 9.42 2.33
C VAL A 71 1.80 10.66 3.20
N LYS A 72 1.37 10.54 4.45
CA LYS A 72 1.44 11.62 5.45
C LYS A 72 2.09 11.07 6.70
N ILE A 73 3.11 11.75 7.19
CA ILE A 73 3.88 11.28 8.34
C ILE A 73 3.99 12.42 9.37
N ASN A 74 3.66 12.11 10.62
CA ASN A 74 3.95 12.97 11.75
C ASN A 74 4.85 12.23 12.74
N ASN A 75 5.01 12.73 13.96
CA ASN A 75 5.88 12.08 14.94
C ASN A 75 5.33 10.77 15.47
N GLU A 76 4.03 10.51 15.32
CA GLU A 76 3.35 9.38 15.93
C GLU A 76 2.99 8.28 14.94
N VAL A 77 2.60 8.66 13.72
CA VAL A 77 2.07 7.70 12.76
C VAL A 77 2.54 7.99 11.34
N ILE A 78 2.52 6.95 10.53
CA ILE A 78 2.67 6.99 9.08
C ILE A 78 1.31 6.58 8.51
N PHE A 79 0.69 7.49 7.76
CA PHE A 79 -0.57 7.24 7.06
C PHE A 79 -0.27 7.03 5.57
N ILE A 80 -0.76 5.92 5.03
CA ILE A 80 -0.61 5.58 3.62
C ILE A 80 -2.00 5.33 3.05
N GLU A 81 -2.31 5.97 1.92
CA GLU A 81 -3.54 5.74 1.19
C GLU A 81 -3.19 5.35 -0.23
N VAL A 82 -3.79 4.27 -0.70
CA VAL A 82 -3.62 3.78 -2.08
C VAL A 82 -5.00 3.68 -2.71
N GLU A 83 -5.21 4.45 -3.79
CA GLU A 83 -6.49 4.52 -4.49
C GLU A 83 -6.31 4.08 -5.94
N ASP A 84 -7.14 3.13 -6.39
CA ASP A 84 -7.19 2.74 -7.79
C ASP A 84 -8.45 3.30 -8.46
N GLN A 85 -8.54 3.15 -9.77
CA GLN A 85 -9.65 3.64 -10.59
C GLN A 85 -10.61 2.51 -10.99
N GLY A 86 -10.49 1.36 -10.38
CA GLY A 86 -11.34 0.21 -10.64
C GLY A 86 -12.68 0.28 -9.95
N GLU A 87 -13.42 -0.82 -10.06
CA GLU A 87 -14.74 -0.94 -9.45
C GLU A 87 -14.71 -1.18 -7.96
N GLY A 88 -13.52 -1.41 -7.42
CA GLY A 88 -13.34 -1.75 -6.03
C GLY A 88 -13.22 -3.25 -5.82
N PHE A 89 -12.61 -3.63 -4.71
CA PHE A 89 -12.51 -5.01 -4.27
C PHE A 89 -12.49 -5.03 -2.74
N GLU A 90 -12.83 -6.17 -2.17
CA GLU A 90 -12.83 -6.31 -0.72
C GLU A 90 -11.61 -7.13 -0.29
N LEU A 91 -10.76 -6.53 0.55
CA LEU A 91 -9.56 -7.19 1.04
C LEU A 91 -9.89 -8.47 1.81
N ASP A 92 -11.00 -8.47 2.55
CA ASP A 92 -11.41 -9.62 3.35
C ASP A 92 -11.77 -10.84 2.50
N LYS A 93 -12.08 -10.63 1.23
CA LYS A 93 -12.42 -11.72 0.30
C LYS A 93 -11.21 -12.28 -0.42
N ILE A 94 -10.04 -11.66 -0.27
CA ILE A 94 -8.81 -12.20 -0.82
C ILE A 94 -8.32 -13.31 0.11
N PRO A 95 -8.07 -14.53 -0.40
CA PRO A 95 -7.67 -15.65 0.45
C PRO A 95 -6.36 -15.37 1.19
N SER A 96 -6.29 -15.81 2.46
CA SER A 96 -5.05 -15.73 3.23
C SER A 96 -4.10 -16.87 2.85
N PRO A 97 -2.78 -16.63 2.77
CA PRO A 97 -1.83 -17.69 2.47
C PRO A 97 -1.69 -18.71 3.60
N ILE A 98 -2.15 -18.36 4.81
CA ILE A 98 -2.12 -19.28 5.94
C ILE A 98 -3.34 -20.20 5.96
N ASP A 99 -4.36 -19.93 5.17
CA ASP A 99 -5.52 -20.80 5.04
C ASP A 99 -5.13 -22.05 4.24
N ARG A 100 -5.63 -23.20 4.70
CA ARG A 100 -5.33 -24.46 4.05
C ARG A 100 -5.83 -24.44 2.61
N GLY A 101 -4.96 -24.75 1.65
CA GLY A 101 -5.26 -24.70 0.24
C GLY A 101 -4.89 -23.39 -0.45
N ASN A 102 -4.52 -22.36 0.32
CA ASN A 102 -4.11 -21.07 -0.23
C ASN A 102 -2.60 -20.86 -0.17
N ILE A 103 -1.85 -21.83 0.32
CA ILE A 103 -0.39 -21.75 0.43
C ILE A 103 0.20 -21.56 -0.96
N GLY A 104 0.99 -20.50 -1.11
CA GLY A 104 1.63 -20.18 -2.39
C GLY A 104 0.81 -19.27 -3.29
N LEU A 105 -0.42 -18.91 -2.94
CA LEU A 105 -1.18 -17.93 -3.70
C LEU A 105 -0.61 -16.53 -3.44
N GLU A 106 -0.18 -15.87 -4.51
CA GLU A 106 0.53 -14.61 -4.43
C GLU A 106 -0.30 -13.49 -3.82
N ASN A 107 -1.55 -13.33 -4.27
CA ASN A 107 -2.45 -12.28 -3.78
C ASN A 107 -2.75 -12.44 -2.29
N GLY A 108 -2.89 -13.68 -1.81
CA GLY A 108 -3.08 -13.94 -0.39
C GLY A 108 -1.88 -13.52 0.45
N ARG A 109 -0.67 -13.70 -0.08
CA ARG A 109 0.56 -13.28 0.61
C ARG A 109 0.62 -11.76 0.78
N GLY A 110 0.20 -11.01 -0.23
CA GLY A 110 0.19 -9.55 -0.16
C GLY A 110 -0.64 -9.04 1.00
N ILE A 111 -1.87 -9.54 1.14
CA ILE A 111 -2.75 -9.16 2.25
C ILE A 111 -2.15 -9.56 3.60
N PHE A 112 -1.57 -10.76 3.68
CA PHE A 112 -0.90 -11.23 4.89
C PHE A 112 0.19 -10.24 5.33
N PHE A 113 1.03 -9.76 4.41
CA PHE A 113 2.10 -8.84 4.74
C PHE A 113 1.56 -7.45 5.11
N ILE A 114 0.51 -6.97 4.46
CA ILE A 114 -0.10 -5.70 4.83
C ILE A 114 -0.59 -5.77 6.28
N ARG A 115 -1.28 -6.85 6.64
CA ARG A 115 -1.76 -7.04 8.02
C ARG A 115 -0.61 -7.12 9.03
N LYS A 116 0.46 -7.83 8.66
CA LYS A 116 1.59 -8.06 9.54
C LYS A 116 2.35 -6.76 9.84
N PHE A 117 2.51 -5.89 8.85
CA PHE A 117 3.36 -4.71 8.97
C PHE A 117 2.60 -3.41 9.19
N SER A 118 1.29 -3.45 9.31
CA SER A 118 0.48 -2.28 9.63
C SER A 118 -0.17 -2.46 10.99
N ASP A 119 -0.45 -1.32 11.65
CA ASP A 119 -1.20 -1.32 12.91
C ASP A 119 -2.70 -1.29 12.68
N SER A 120 -3.11 -0.71 11.54
CA SER A 120 -4.49 -0.83 11.08
C SER A 120 -4.53 -0.62 9.57
N PHE A 121 -5.52 -1.22 8.94
CA PHE A 121 -5.84 -0.92 7.55
C PHE A 121 -7.33 -1.12 7.32
N LYS A 122 -7.88 -0.40 6.36
CA LYS A 122 -9.30 -0.54 5.99
C LYS A 122 -9.49 -0.10 4.55
N THR A 123 -10.53 -0.65 3.92
CA THR A 123 -10.99 -0.14 2.64
C THR A 123 -12.07 0.91 2.87
N VAL A 124 -12.12 1.92 2.01
CA VAL A 124 -13.13 2.97 2.06
C VAL A 124 -13.75 3.16 0.68
N GLY A 125 -14.82 3.94 0.63
CA GLY A 125 -15.58 4.14 -0.60
C GLY A 125 -16.18 2.83 -1.09
N LYS A 126 -16.04 2.55 -2.37
CA LYS A 126 -16.53 1.30 -2.96
C LYS A 126 -15.49 0.17 -2.91
N GLY A 127 -14.46 0.31 -2.07
CA GLY A 127 -13.40 -0.68 -1.94
C GLY A 127 -12.18 -0.39 -2.82
N ASN A 128 -12.14 0.77 -3.48
CA ASN A 128 -11.03 1.17 -4.34
C ASN A 128 -9.98 2.03 -3.63
N ILE A 129 -10.16 2.28 -2.35
CA ILE A 129 -9.24 3.06 -1.52
C ILE A 129 -8.86 2.21 -0.30
N VAL A 130 -7.58 2.09 -0.06
CA VAL A 130 -7.06 1.40 1.13
C VAL A 130 -6.33 2.42 1.99
N ASN A 131 -6.73 2.54 3.26
CA ASN A 131 -6.07 3.38 4.24
C ASN A 131 -5.31 2.51 5.22
N ILE A 132 -4.04 2.83 5.41
CA ILE A 132 -3.11 2.04 6.22
C ILE A 132 -2.43 2.96 7.23
N ILE A 133 -2.31 2.50 8.47
CA ILE A 133 -1.60 3.22 9.53
C ILE A 133 -0.50 2.33 10.08
N ILE A 134 0.68 2.90 10.18
CA ILE A 134 1.85 2.30 10.83
C ILE A 134 2.25 3.24 11.96
N ASN A 135 2.27 2.74 13.18
CA ASN A 135 2.72 3.54 14.35
C ASN A 135 4.24 3.68 14.32
N ARG A 136 4.71 4.84 14.75
CA ARG A 136 6.14 5.13 14.83
C ARG A 136 6.67 4.87 16.22
#